data_0bbdf4a4685744d2fe0499e487fe8c3f
#
_entry.id   0bbdf4a4685744d2fe0499e487fe8c3f
#
_cell.length_a   1.000
_cell.length_b   1.000
_cell.length_c   1.000
_cell.angle_alpha   90.00
_cell.angle_beta   90.00
_cell.angle_gamma   90.00
#
_symmetry.space_group_name_H-M   'P 1'
#
loop_
_entity.id
_entity.type
_entity.pdbx_description
1 polymer ?
#
loop_
_entity_poly.entity_id
_entity_poly.type
_entity_poly.pdbx_seq_one_letter_code
_entity_poly.pdbx_strand_id
1 'polypeptide(L)'
;MGMAKLYRQRQEWQGGNSPGLRKKIREKRGEKQRKCLTISDITVMISAMNPTQIARKIEHLKQQLAELGPIHPGSLSEQYNVCGKPDCRCKDPKDPQKHGPYYHLSFTWRGKSRTLFVRAERLAEMRVKLANYKRFRELTDEWVDLVVELEQQARERNR
;
A
#
# COMPACT_ATOMS: atom_id res chain seq x y z
N MET A 1 20.57 10.72 43.50
CA MET A 1 19.15 10.44 43.80
C MET A 1 18.30 11.02 42.69
N GLY A 2 17.66 10.22 41.79
CA GLY A 2 16.79 10.81 40.75
C GLY A 2 16.44 9.95 39.54
N MET A 3 16.81 8.67 39.47
CA MET A 3 16.47 7.82 38.28
C MET A 3 15.38 6.77 38.50
N ALA A 4 14.70 6.75 39.62
CA ALA A 4 13.71 5.73 39.98
C ALA A 4 12.25 6.16 39.83
N LYS A 5 11.96 7.40 39.36
CA LYS A 5 10.58 7.94 39.26
C LYS A 5 9.96 7.86 37.86
N LEU A 6 10.74 7.54 36.81
CA LEU A 6 10.25 7.48 35.41
C LEU A 6 9.74 6.10 34.96
N TYR A 7 9.87 5.07 35.81
CA TYR A 7 9.50 3.69 35.45
C TYR A 7 8.09 3.26 35.90
N ARG A 8 7.37 4.08 36.68
CA ARG A 8 6.10 3.70 37.33
C ARG A 8 4.83 4.22 36.61
N GLN A 9 4.94 4.93 35.51
CA GLN A 9 3.76 5.45 34.77
C GLN A 9 3.39 4.68 33.49
N ARG A 10 3.96 3.49 33.27
CA ARG A 10 3.69 2.69 32.04
C ARG A 10 2.76 1.49 32.27
N GLN A 11 2.10 1.35 33.41
CA GLN A 11 1.30 0.16 33.72
C GLN A 11 -0.21 0.38 33.96
N GLU A 12 -0.77 1.56 33.70
CA GLU A 12 -2.22 1.76 33.87
C GLU A 12 -2.95 2.16 32.58
N TRP A 13 -2.64 1.49 31.46
CA TRP A 13 -3.52 1.53 30.29
C TRP A 13 -4.10 0.13 30.04
N GLN A 14 -4.93 -0.35 30.97
CA GLN A 14 -5.82 -1.49 30.73
C GLN A 14 -7.10 -0.95 30.08
N GLY A 15 -7.06 -0.88 28.73
CA GLY A 15 -8.19 -0.53 27.93
C GLY A 15 -9.38 -1.45 28.14
N GLY A 16 -10.50 -0.87 28.51
CA GLY A 16 -11.77 -1.55 28.75
C GLY A 16 -12.20 -2.42 27.57
N ASN A 17 -12.24 -3.70 27.82
CA ASN A 17 -12.64 -4.74 26.91
C ASN A 17 -14.16 -4.90 26.97
N SER A 18 -14.92 -4.04 26.26
CA SER A 18 -16.37 -4.16 26.17
C SER A 18 -16.78 -5.23 25.16
N PRO A 19 -17.40 -6.35 25.56
CA PRO A 19 -17.78 -7.47 24.69
C PRO A 19 -18.75 -7.11 23.57
N GLY A 20 -19.54 -6.03 23.73
CA GLY A 20 -20.55 -5.60 22.76
C GLY A 20 -19.99 -4.94 21.49
N LEU A 21 -18.81 -4.31 21.56
CA LEU A 21 -18.22 -3.61 20.41
C LEU A 21 -17.56 -4.57 19.42
N ARG A 22 -17.04 -5.69 19.91
CA ARG A 22 -16.41 -6.73 19.06
C ARG A 22 -17.45 -7.47 18.20
N LYS A 23 -18.69 -7.63 18.67
CA LYS A 23 -19.75 -8.32 17.91
C LYS A 23 -20.23 -7.50 16.71
N LYS A 24 -20.41 -6.17 16.87
CA LYS A 24 -20.81 -5.27 15.77
C LYS A 24 -19.75 -5.08 14.68
N ILE A 25 -18.45 -5.19 15.03
CA ILE A 25 -17.35 -5.09 14.05
C ILE A 25 -17.21 -6.39 13.26
N ARG A 26 -17.57 -7.54 13.87
CA ARG A 26 -17.51 -8.85 13.23
C ARG A 26 -18.66 -9.07 12.23
N GLU A 27 -19.86 -8.55 12.53
CA GLU A 27 -21.03 -8.68 11.62
C GLU A 27 -20.92 -7.77 10.37
N LYS A 28 -20.29 -6.59 10.47
CA LYS A 28 -20.03 -5.71 9.30
C LYS A 28 -18.86 -6.16 8.42
N ARG A 29 -18.01 -7.10 8.85
CA ARG A 29 -16.93 -7.70 8.05
C ARG A 29 -17.37 -8.84 7.16
N GLY A 30 -18.59 -9.37 7.35
CA GLY A 30 -19.11 -10.53 6.60
C GLY A 30 -19.61 -10.24 5.18
N GLU A 31 -19.77 -8.97 4.77
CA GLU A 31 -20.53 -8.67 3.56
C GLU A 31 -19.76 -8.00 2.42
N LYS A 32 -18.44 -7.96 2.50
CA LYS A 32 -17.61 -7.47 1.38
C LYS A 32 -16.31 -8.27 1.24
N GLN A 33 -16.41 -9.59 1.26
CA GLN A 33 -15.37 -10.44 0.74
C GLN A 33 -15.38 -10.32 -0.80
N ARG A 34 -14.79 -9.27 -1.32
CA ARG A 34 -14.13 -9.39 -2.63
C ARG A 34 -13.10 -10.49 -2.41
N LYS A 35 -13.32 -11.66 -3.01
CA LYS A 35 -12.35 -12.75 -3.01
C LYS A 35 -11.05 -12.14 -3.53
N CYS A 36 -10.14 -11.82 -2.64
CA CYS A 36 -8.77 -11.52 -3.00
C CYS A 36 -8.25 -12.85 -3.52
N LEU A 37 -8.09 -12.98 -4.84
CA LEU A 37 -7.51 -14.18 -5.44
C LEU A 37 -6.14 -14.36 -4.78
N THR A 38 -5.93 -15.52 -4.19
CA THR A 38 -4.62 -15.86 -3.62
C THR A 38 -3.64 -16.12 -4.77
N ILE A 39 -2.34 -16.03 -4.50
CA ILE A 39 -1.30 -16.38 -5.49
C ILE A 39 -1.55 -17.79 -6.03
N SER A 40 -2.02 -18.72 -5.17
CA SER A 40 -2.40 -20.08 -5.57
C SER A 40 -3.57 -20.11 -6.57
N ASP A 41 -4.58 -19.26 -6.37
CA ASP A 41 -5.74 -19.21 -7.30
C ASP A 41 -5.32 -18.67 -8.66
N ILE A 42 -4.44 -17.69 -8.72
CA ILE A 42 -3.89 -17.11 -9.95
C ILE A 42 -3.04 -18.16 -10.67
N THR A 43 -2.18 -18.87 -9.97
CA THR A 43 -1.32 -19.92 -10.54
C THR A 43 -2.17 -21.06 -11.16
N VAL A 44 -3.23 -21.50 -10.48
CA VAL A 44 -4.15 -22.53 -11.00
C VAL A 44 -4.88 -22.05 -12.26
N MET A 45 -5.32 -20.78 -12.30
CA MET A 45 -5.99 -20.23 -13.47
C MET A 45 -5.06 -20.10 -14.69
N ILE A 46 -3.80 -19.73 -14.47
CA ILE A 46 -2.79 -19.61 -15.54
C ILE A 46 -2.40 -20.98 -16.08
N SER A 47 -2.22 -21.98 -15.23
CA SER A 47 -1.85 -23.35 -15.61
C SER A 47 -2.91 -24.04 -16.49
N ALA A 48 -4.16 -23.59 -16.45
CA ALA A 48 -5.24 -24.09 -17.32
C ALA A 48 -5.27 -23.43 -18.73
N MET A 49 -4.45 -22.41 -18.98
CA MET A 49 -4.44 -21.69 -20.24
C MET A 49 -3.56 -22.40 -21.29
N ASN A 50 -4.02 -22.46 -22.53
CA ASN A 50 -3.18 -22.94 -23.63
C ASN A 50 -2.15 -21.85 -24.07
N PRO A 51 -1.04 -22.26 -24.74
CA PRO A 51 0.03 -21.32 -25.13
C PRO A 51 -0.45 -20.12 -25.96
N THR A 52 -1.45 -20.33 -26.81
CA THR A 52 -2.00 -19.26 -27.66
C THR A 52 -2.76 -18.23 -26.81
N GLN A 53 -3.48 -18.67 -25.79
CA GLN A 53 -4.18 -17.78 -24.85
C GLN A 53 -3.18 -16.98 -24.01
N ILE A 54 -2.11 -17.63 -23.53
CA ILE A 54 -1.03 -16.96 -22.79
C ILE A 54 -0.38 -15.88 -23.66
N ALA A 55 -0.03 -16.18 -24.91
CA ALA A 55 0.56 -15.22 -25.83
C ALA A 55 -0.35 -13.99 -26.06
N ARG A 56 -1.64 -14.20 -26.27
CA ARG A 56 -2.63 -13.11 -26.42
C ARG A 56 -2.73 -12.26 -25.15
N LYS A 57 -2.70 -12.89 -23.99
CA LYS A 57 -2.77 -12.18 -22.71
C LYS A 57 -1.52 -11.34 -22.49
N ILE A 58 -0.33 -11.86 -22.81
CA ILE A 58 0.94 -11.11 -22.77
C ILE A 58 0.84 -9.85 -23.66
N GLU A 59 0.32 -10.00 -24.88
CA GLU A 59 0.19 -8.86 -25.80
C GLU A 59 -0.76 -7.79 -25.27
N HIS A 60 -1.87 -8.20 -24.66
CA HIS A 60 -2.79 -7.29 -23.99
C HIS A 60 -2.14 -6.55 -22.79
N LEU A 61 -1.32 -7.25 -21.98
CA LEU A 61 -0.57 -6.62 -20.89
C LEU A 61 0.43 -5.56 -21.40
N LYS A 62 1.12 -5.85 -22.51
CA LYS A 62 2.02 -4.87 -23.15
C LYS A 62 1.29 -3.62 -23.63
N GLN A 63 0.09 -3.77 -24.19
CA GLN A 63 -0.77 -2.63 -24.56
C GLN A 63 -1.15 -1.81 -23.33
N GLN A 64 -1.60 -2.44 -22.25
CA GLN A 64 -1.92 -1.74 -21.00
C GLN A 64 -0.70 -1.02 -20.41
N LEU A 65 0.51 -1.61 -20.50
CA LEU A 65 1.74 -0.95 -20.07
C LEU A 65 2.08 0.28 -20.92
N ALA A 66 1.84 0.22 -22.23
CA ALA A 66 2.07 1.36 -23.13
C ALA A 66 1.09 2.52 -22.90
N GLU A 67 -0.12 2.23 -22.41
CA GLU A 67 -1.15 3.21 -22.09
C GLU A 67 -0.98 3.86 -20.71
N LEU A 68 -0.07 3.35 -19.88
CA LEU A 68 0.17 3.92 -18.57
C LEU A 68 0.73 5.35 -18.67
N GLY A 69 0.10 6.26 -17.95
CA GLY A 69 0.59 7.62 -17.78
C GLY A 69 1.85 7.70 -16.91
N PRO A 70 2.24 8.91 -16.49
CA PRO A 70 3.41 9.11 -15.66
C PRO A 70 3.37 8.27 -14.38
N ILE A 71 4.51 7.68 -14.02
CA ILE A 71 4.67 6.83 -12.84
C ILE A 71 5.66 7.44 -11.85
N HIS A 72 5.50 7.13 -10.56
CA HIS A 72 6.46 7.43 -9.51
C HIS A 72 6.44 6.35 -8.44
N PRO A 73 7.59 5.77 -8.06
CA PRO A 73 7.65 4.80 -6.96
C PRO A 73 7.41 5.50 -5.62
N GLY A 74 6.91 4.75 -4.63
CA GLY A 74 6.82 5.20 -3.26
C GLY A 74 5.42 5.21 -2.68
N SER A 75 5.30 5.87 -1.53
CA SER A 75 4.05 6.05 -0.80
C SER A 75 3.89 7.47 -0.31
N LEU A 76 2.65 7.93 -0.27
CA LEU A 76 2.30 9.25 0.24
C LEU A 76 1.80 9.10 1.68
N SER A 77 2.36 9.90 2.58
CA SER A 77 1.93 9.98 3.98
C SER A 77 1.42 11.39 4.29
N GLU A 78 0.43 11.46 5.15
CA GLU A 78 -0.13 12.68 5.68
C GLU A 78 0.30 12.83 7.14
N GLN A 79 0.85 13.98 7.50
CA GLN A 79 1.40 14.22 8.82
C GLN A 79 0.84 15.50 9.43
N TYR A 80 0.66 15.48 10.74
CA TYR A 80 0.24 16.61 11.55
C TYR A 80 1.27 16.86 12.63
N ASN A 81 1.75 18.09 12.77
CA ASN A 81 2.83 18.43 13.67
C ASN A 81 2.40 19.41 14.78
N VAL A 82 3.10 19.35 15.90
CA VAL A 82 3.04 20.34 16.99
C VAL A 82 4.26 21.25 16.86
N CYS A 83 4.06 22.56 16.83
CA CYS A 83 5.17 23.52 16.71
C CYS A 83 5.85 23.80 18.05
N GLY A 84 7.02 24.48 17.98
CA GLY A 84 7.79 24.88 19.16
C GLY A 84 7.22 26.05 19.97
N LYS A 85 6.25 26.82 19.42
CA LYS A 85 5.72 28.03 20.08
C LYS A 85 4.86 27.65 21.32
N PRO A 86 5.10 28.25 22.50
CA PRO A 86 4.38 27.90 23.74
C PRO A 86 2.89 28.19 23.65
N ASP A 87 2.50 29.34 23.09
CA ASP A 87 1.11 29.81 23.06
C ASP A 87 0.36 29.40 21.78
N CYS A 88 0.78 28.33 21.12
CA CYS A 88 0.14 27.89 19.91
C CYS A 88 -1.06 26.99 20.19
N ARG A 89 -2.14 27.15 19.42
CA ARG A 89 -3.37 26.31 19.48
C ARG A 89 -3.08 24.80 19.42
N CYS A 90 -1.96 24.39 18.81
CA CYS A 90 -1.57 22.99 18.77
C CYS A 90 -1.15 22.42 20.14
N LYS A 91 -0.96 23.27 21.16
CA LYS A 91 -0.63 22.91 22.54
C LYS A 91 -1.77 23.20 23.51
N ASP A 92 -2.96 23.56 23.03
CA ASP A 92 -4.13 23.75 23.87
C ASP A 92 -4.42 22.46 24.67
N PRO A 93 -4.52 22.55 26.02
CA PRO A 93 -4.77 21.38 26.86
C PRO A 93 -6.20 20.79 26.70
N LYS A 94 -7.15 21.60 26.20
CA LYS A 94 -8.54 21.17 26.03
C LYS A 94 -8.84 20.67 24.62
N ASP A 95 -8.32 21.37 23.59
CA ASP A 95 -8.55 21.03 22.18
C ASP A 95 -7.29 21.32 21.33
N PRO A 96 -6.29 20.43 21.36
CA PRO A 96 -5.03 20.62 20.63
C PRO A 96 -5.22 20.51 19.12
N GLN A 97 -5.15 21.64 18.41
CA GLN A 97 -5.25 21.70 16.94
C GLN A 97 -3.85 21.62 16.31
N LYS A 98 -3.45 20.42 15.91
CA LYS A 98 -2.15 20.21 15.24
C LYS A 98 -2.08 20.93 13.90
N HIS A 99 -0.87 21.35 13.53
CA HIS A 99 -0.60 21.94 12.22
C HIS A 99 -0.56 20.87 11.13
N GLY A 100 -1.09 21.17 9.97
CA GLY A 100 -1.15 20.25 8.84
C GLY A 100 -2.48 20.35 8.09
N PRO A 101 -2.74 19.46 7.18
CA PRO A 101 -1.91 18.31 6.79
C PRO A 101 -0.65 18.68 6.01
N TYR A 102 0.46 17.99 6.30
CA TYR A 102 1.69 18.03 5.52
C TYR A 102 1.86 16.70 4.78
N TYR A 103 2.12 16.75 3.48
CA TYR A 103 2.22 15.55 2.66
C TYR A 103 3.69 15.23 2.36
N HIS A 104 4.09 14.00 2.64
CA HIS A 104 5.43 13.49 2.39
C HIS A 104 5.38 12.28 1.47
N LEU A 105 6.15 12.33 0.39
CA LEU A 105 6.38 11.23 -0.52
C LEU A 105 7.66 10.51 -0.12
N SER A 106 7.57 9.26 0.31
CA SER A 106 8.71 8.43 0.67
C SER A 106 8.89 7.32 -0.36
N PHE A 107 10.11 7.15 -0.84
CA PHE A 107 10.45 6.10 -1.81
C PHE A 107 11.89 5.65 -1.66
N THR A 108 12.16 4.40 -2.07
CA THR A 108 13.49 3.83 -2.18
C THR A 108 13.79 3.54 -3.65
N TRP A 109 14.91 4.06 -4.14
CA TRP A 109 15.36 3.83 -5.50
C TRP A 109 16.85 3.52 -5.52
N ARG A 110 17.23 2.42 -6.15
CA ARG A 110 18.63 1.92 -6.21
C ARG A 110 19.30 1.88 -4.83
N GLY A 111 18.59 1.32 -3.84
CA GLY A 111 19.06 1.18 -2.46
C GLY A 111 19.11 2.48 -1.64
N LYS A 112 18.70 3.62 -2.19
CA LYS A 112 18.68 4.90 -1.49
C LYS A 112 17.25 5.32 -1.18
N SER A 113 16.94 5.48 0.12
CA SER A 113 15.66 6.01 0.58
C SER A 113 15.67 7.54 0.57
N ARG A 114 14.56 8.13 0.14
CA ARG A 114 14.35 9.57 0.08
C ARG A 114 12.95 9.92 0.52
N THR A 115 12.79 11.11 1.13
CA THR A 115 11.49 11.68 1.46
C THR A 115 11.44 13.10 0.90
N LEU A 116 10.35 13.41 0.18
CA LEU A 116 10.12 14.71 -0.44
C LEU A 116 8.82 15.29 0.11
N PHE A 117 8.84 16.60 0.38
CA PHE A 117 7.62 17.33 0.71
C PHE A 117 6.79 17.56 -0.55
N VAL A 118 5.48 17.25 -0.47
CA VAL A 118 4.52 17.43 -1.56
C VAL A 118 3.56 18.57 -1.21
N ARG A 119 3.53 19.62 -2.01
CA ARG A 119 2.57 20.71 -1.84
C ARG A 119 1.15 20.23 -2.17
N ALA A 120 0.15 20.81 -1.51
CA ALA A 120 -1.25 20.45 -1.66
C ALA A 120 -1.73 20.49 -3.12
N GLU A 121 -1.27 21.47 -3.91
CA GLU A 121 -1.64 21.64 -5.31
C GLU A 121 -1.17 20.47 -6.19
N ARG A 122 -0.06 19.82 -5.81
CA ARG A 122 0.50 18.67 -6.55
C ARG A 122 0.03 17.32 -6.05
N LEU A 123 -0.80 17.29 -5.01
CA LEU A 123 -1.22 16.07 -4.35
C LEU A 123 -2.01 15.15 -5.28
N ALA A 124 -2.95 15.71 -6.05
CA ALA A 124 -3.76 14.94 -7.00
C ALA A 124 -2.90 14.30 -8.10
N GLU A 125 -1.98 15.06 -8.69
CA GLU A 125 -1.02 14.57 -9.69
C GLU A 125 -0.16 13.44 -9.12
N MET A 126 0.34 13.60 -7.89
CA MET A 126 1.20 12.61 -7.26
C MET A 126 0.44 11.31 -6.95
N ARG A 127 -0.80 11.39 -6.50
CA ARG A 127 -1.66 10.21 -6.29
C ARG A 127 -1.85 9.40 -7.57
N VAL A 128 -2.06 10.08 -8.70
CA VAL A 128 -2.17 9.41 -10.02
C VAL A 128 -0.87 8.70 -10.37
N LYS A 129 0.29 9.35 -10.22
CA LYS A 129 1.61 8.75 -10.49
C LYS A 129 1.88 7.51 -9.63
N LEU A 130 1.50 7.54 -8.35
CA LEU A 130 1.65 6.40 -7.45
C LEU A 130 0.71 5.25 -7.82
N ALA A 131 -0.54 5.56 -8.19
CA ALA A 131 -1.49 4.55 -8.67
C ALA A 131 -1.01 3.89 -9.97
N ASN A 132 -0.49 4.68 -10.92
CA ASN A 132 0.09 4.16 -12.16
C ASN A 132 1.32 3.27 -11.88
N TYR A 133 2.18 3.65 -10.93
CA TYR A 133 3.32 2.82 -10.55
C TYR A 133 2.89 1.48 -9.92
N LYS A 134 1.86 1.49 -9.08
CA LYS A 134 1.28 0.28 -8.54
C LYS A 134 0.75 -0.61 -9.67
N ARG A 135 -0.01 -0.03 -10.60
CA ARG A 135 -0.53 -0.76 -11.76
C ARG A 135 0.59 -1.29 -12.66
N PHE A 136 1.64 -0.51 -12.89
CA PHE A 136 2.83 -0.95 -13.61
C PHE A 136 3.43 -2.22 -13.00
N ARG A 137 3.57 -2.28 -11.68
CA ARG A 137 4.09 -3.45 -11.00
C ARG A 137 3.18 -4.67 -11.14
N GLU A 138 1.89 -4.49 -10.94
CA GLU A 138 0.90 -5.56 -11.11
C GLU A 138 0.96 -6.17 -12.52
N LEU A 139 1.02 -5.32 -13.57
CA LEU A 139 1.08 -5.76 -14.96
C LEU A 139 2.41 -6.46 -15.29
N THR A 140 3.53 -5.98 -14.76
CA THR A 140 4.84 -6.61 -14.99
C THR A 140 4.98 -7.92 -14.25
N ASP A 141 4.49 -8.03 -13.04
CA ASP A 141 4.48 -9.26 -12.27
C ASP A 141 3.63 -10.33 -12.98
N GLU A 142 2.40 -9.97 -13.43
CA GLU A 142 1.52 -10.86 -14.19
C GLU A 142 2.16 -11.30 -15.53
N TRP A 143 2.86 -10.40 -16.22
CA TRP A 143 3.56 -10.77 -17.45
C TRP A 143 4.67 -11.78 -17.21
N VAL A 144 5.46 -11.60 -16.14
CA VAL A 144 6.51 -12.55 -15.77
C VAL A 144 5.91 -13.92 -15.43
N ASP A 145 4.82 -13.98 -14.68
CA ASP A 145 4.12 -15.22 -14.33
C ASP A 145 3.69 -15.98 -15.61
N LEU A 146 3.11 -15.28 -16.59
CA LEU A 146 2.70 -15.86 -17.87
C LEU A 146 3.86 -16.39 -18.71
N VAL A 147 5.00 -15.69 -18.71
CA VAL A 147 6.20 -16.15 -19.44
C VAL A 147 6.77 -17.40 -18.79
N VAL A 148 6.84 -17.45 -17.46
CA VAL A 148 7.32 -18.63 -16.72
C VAL A 148 6.43 -19.84 -17.01
N GLU A 149 5.10 -19.68 -17.00
CA GLU A 149 4.16 -20.76 -17.32
C GLU A 149 4.33 -21.26 -18.77
N LEU A 150 4.49 -20.35 -19.73
CA LEU A 150 4.70 -20.70 -21.14
C LEU A 150 5.96 -21.57 -21.31
N GLU A 151 7.05 -21.24 -20.62
CA GLU A 151 8.29 -22.02 -20.64
C GLU A 151 8.12 -23.39 -19.97
N GLN A 152 7.36 -23.49 -18.89
CA GLN A 152 7.06 -24.77 -18.23
C GLN A 152 6.29 -25.71 -19.15
N GLN A 153 5.23 -25.21 -19.80
CA GLN A 153 4.42 -25.98 -20.75
C GLN A 153 5.26 -26.42 -21.98
N ALA A 154 6.20 -25.59 -22.45
CA ALA A 154 7.11 -25.94 -23.53
C ALA A 154 8.06 -27.11 -23.13
N ARG A 155 8.58 -27.10 -21.91
CA ARG A 155 9.45 -28.17 -21.37
C ARG A 155 8.68 -29.50 -21.24
N GLU A 156 7.43 -29.45 -20.75
CA GLU A 156 6.60 -30.65 -20.59
C GLU A 156 6.27 -31.32 -21.92
N ARG A 157 6.00 -30.52 -22.97
CA ARG A 157 5.76 -31.04 -24.32
C ARG A 157 6.97 -31.67 -24.99
N ASN A 158 8.19 -31.32 -24.55
CA ASN A 158 9.45 -31.84 -25.09
C ASN A 158 10.01 -33.03 -24.30
N ARG A 159 9.27 -33.53 -23.32
CA ARG A 159 9.58 -34.74 -22.55
C ARG A 159 8.92 -35.97 -23.14
#